data_7c425db553b168eb5bc9ce4b31a1993e
#
_entry.id   7c425db553b168eb5bc9ce4b31a1993e
#
_cell.length_a   1.000
_cell.length_b   1.000
_cell.length_c   1.000
_cell.angle_alpha   90.00
_cell.angle_beta   90.00
_cell.angle_gamma   90.00
#
_symmetry.space_group_name_H-M   'P 1'
#
loop_
_entity.id
_entity.type
_entity.pdbx_description
1 polymer ?
#
loop_
_entity_poly.entity_id
_entity_poly.type
_entity_poly.pdbx_seq_one_letter_code
_entity_poly.pdbx_strand_id
1 'polypeptide(L)'
;MCGIIGYIGKRNSIPIVMDGLKRLEYRGYDSAGIAYFTEGRIEVKRCKGKIHQLESLINNLNISSNTAIGHTRWATHGKPSDENAHPHRSDGIVIVHNGIIENYVELKHGLQKEGFSFTSETDTEVLCHLINKFAAKYPLEDAVRTAIKEVRGAYAFAVINEKEPDRIVAVRKESPLVIGLGEGEYFLASDVPAFLSH
;
A
#
# COMPACT_ATOMS: atom_id res chain seq x y z
N MET A 1 -0.81 9.88 -12.56
CA MET A 1 -0.93 8.40 -12.29
C MET A 1 -0.32 8.10 -10.94
N CYS A 2 -0.96 7.24 -10.16
CA CYS A 2 -0.47 6.86 -8.84
C CYS A 2 0.90 6.15 -8.88
N GLY A 3 1.66 6.22 -7.78
CA GLY A 3 2.95 5.57 -7.62
C GLY A 3 2.98 4.61 -6.44
N ILE A 4 3.49 3.40 -6.64
CA ILE A 4 3.76 2.41 -5.59
C ILE A 4 5.27 2.24 -5.44
N ILE A 5 5.73 2.13 -4.20
CA ILE A 5 7.08 1.68 -3.82
C ILE A 5 6.96 0.74 -2.63
N GLY A 6 7.75 -0.32 -2.59
CA GLY A 6 7.92 -1.21 -1.45
C GLY A 6 9.38 -1.62 -1.31
N TYR A 7 9.80 -1.88 -0.09
CA TYR A 7 11.13 -2.35 0.23
C TYR A 7 11.05 -3.36 1.37
N ILE A 8 11.83 -4.42 1.23
CA ILE A 8 12.13 -5.38 2.29
C ILE A 8 13.59 -5.78 2.23
N GLY A 9 14.31 -5.70 3.34
CA GLY A 9 15.73 -6.00 3.37
C GLY A 9 16.42 -5.65 4.69
N LYS A 10 17.74 -5.49 4.65
CA LYS A 10 18.56 -5.25 5.84
C LYS A 10 18.72 -3.76 6.20
N ARG A 11 18.50 -2.87 5.23
CA ARG A 11 18.63 -1.42 5.43
C ARG A 11 17.34 -0.85 6.03
N ASN A 12 17.43 0.37 6.58
CA ASN A 12 16.23 1.09 7.00
C ASN A 12 15.35 1.39 5.78
N SER A 13 14.14 0.83 5.78
CA SER A 13 13.18 0.92 4.67
C SER A 13 12.60 2.32 4.49
N ILE A 14 12.50 3.11 5.56
CA ILE A 14 11.81 4.41 5.54
C ILE A 14 12.49 5.40 4.60
N PRO A 15 13.81 5.68 4.69
CA PRO A 15 14.48 6.57 3.75
C PRO A 15 14.41 6.09 2.29
N ILE A 16 14.49 4.77 2.07
CA ILE A 16 14.43 4.16 0.74
C ILE A 16 13.06 4.38 0.10
N VAL A 17 11.99 4.07 0.84
CA VAL A 17 10.62 4.25 0.37
C VAL A 17 10.31 5.74 0.15
N MET A 18 10.78 6.62 1.03
CA MET A 18 10.59 8.08 0.87
C MET A 18 11.33 8.62 -0.36
N ASP A 19 12.56 8.17 -0.63
CA ASP A 19 13.28 8.55 -1.86
C ASP A 19 12.54 8.04 -3.10
N GLY A 20 12.06 6.78 -3.08
CA GLY A 20 11.28 6.23 -4.17
C GLY A 20 9.97 6.99 -4.43
N LEU A 21 9.25 7.42 -3.39
CA LEU A 21 8.05 8.26 -3.55
C LEU A 21 8.39 9.59 -4.21
N LYS A 22 9.48 10.26 -3.83
CA LYS A 22 9.96 11.50 -4.47
C LYS A 22 10.25 11.29 -5.95
N ARG A 23 10.90 10.17 -6.30
CA ARG A 23 11.20 9.82 -7.69
C ARG A 23 9.97 9.52 -8.53
N LEU A 24 8.82 9.23 -7.89
CA LEU A 24 7.54 9.04 -8.56
C LEU A 24 6.69 10.32 -8.65
N GLU A 25 7.16 11.46 -8.11
CA GLU A 25 6.42 12.75 -8.15
C GLU A 25 6.09 13.24 -9.56
N TYR A 26 6.94 12.92 -10.55
CA TYR A 26 6.71 13.32 -11.95
C TYR A 26 5.38 12.79 -12.52
N ARG A 27 4.83 11.73 -11.91
CA ARG A 27 3.53 11.13 -12.31
C ARG A 27 2.34 11.99 -11.92
N GLY A 28 2.54 13.00 -11.06
CA GLY A 28 1.49 13.80 -10.45
C GLY A 28 0.77 13.06 -9.32
N TYR A 29 0.42 13.78 -8.25
CA TYR A 29 -0.28 13.23 -7.09
C TYR A 29 -0.95 14.34 -6.29
N ASP A 30 -1.91 13.96 -5.42
CA ASP A 30 -2.66 14.86 -4.54
C ASP A 30 -2.55 14.48 -3.06
N SER A 31 -2.05 13.27 -2.79
CA SER A 31 -1.83 12.75 -1.45
C SER A 31 -0.74 11.70 -1.46
N ALA A 32 -0.10 11.47 -0.32
CA ALA A 32 0.97 10.50 -0.17
C ALA A 32 0.92 9.82 1.20
N GLY A 33 1.54 8.65 1.30
CA GLY A 33 1.69 7.97 2.57
C GLY A 33 2.62 6.77 2.51
N ILE A 34 2.96 6.30 3.70
CA ILE A 34 3.86 5.19 3.96
C ILE A 34 3.31 4.32 5.08
N ALA A 35 3.54 3.01 4.98
CA ALA A 35 3.37 2.08 6.08
C ALA A 35 4.68 1.32 6.31
N TYR A 36 5.05 1.14 7.57
CA TYR A 36 6.30 0.51 7.98
C TYR A 36 6.12 -0.26 9.29
N PHE A 37 6.94 -1.30 9.46
CA PHE A 37 6.97 -2.04 10.72
C PHE A 37 7.78 -1.30 11.78
N THR A 38 7.26 -1.26 13.00
CA THR A 38 7.96 -0.78 14.19
C THR A 38 7.37 -1.44 15.43
N GLU A 39 8.20 -1.88 16.36
CA GLU A 39 7.77 -2.47 17.63
C GLU A 39 6.72 -3.61 17.50
N GLY A 40 6.85 -4.42 16.44
CA GLY A 40 5.95 -5.56 16.21
C GLY A 40 4.58 -5.23 15.60
N ARG A 41 4.37 -3.98 15.16
CA ARG A 41 3.14 -3.52 14.52
C ARG A 41 3.44 -2.68 13.26
N ILE A 42 2.42 -2.46 12.45
CA ILE A 42 2.50 -1.57 11.30
C ILE A 42 2.02 -0.17 11.70
N GLU A 43 2.85 0.84 11.51
CA GLU A 43 2.47 2.24 11.57
C GLU A 43 2.14 2.75 10.17
N VAL A 44 1.09 3.58 10.07
CA VAL A 44 0.68 4.24 8.83
C VAL A 44 0.75 5.75 9.02
N LYS A 45 1.49 6.43 8.14
CA LYS A 45 1.52 7.89 8.04
C LYS A 45 1.07 8.27 6.63
N ARG A 46 0.08 9.12 6.54
CA ARG A 46 -0.48 9.60 5.27
C ARG A 46 -1.01 11.00 5.40
N CYS A 47 -1.00 11.75 4.31
CA CYS A 47 -1.51 13.11 4.28
C CYS A 47 -1.97 13.48 2.87
N LYS A 48 -2.95 14.35 2.80
CA LYS A 48 -3.26 15.12 1.60
C LYS A 48 -2.12 16.09 1.30
N GLY A 49 -1.82 16.32 0.03
CA GLY A 49 -0.85 17.32 -0.42
C GLY A 49 0.47 16.72 -0.85
N LYS A 50 1.56 17.45 -0.63
CA LYS A 50 2.88 17.16 -1.15
C LYS A 50 3.70 16.24 -0.24
N ILE A 51 4.66 15.49 -0.81
CA ILE A 51 5.52 14.54 -0.07
C ILE A 51 6.27 15.22 1.09
N HIS A 52 6.64 16.50 0.99
CA HIS A 52 7.29 17.20 2.11
C HIS A 52 6.41 17.26 3.37
N GLN A 53 5.08 17.23 3.25
CA GLN A 53 4.17 17.14 4.39
C GLN A 53 4.25 15.75 5.05
N LEU A 54 4.33 14.68 4.24
CA LEU A 54 4.57 13.33 4.72
C LEU A 54 5.95 13.22 5.42
N GLU A 55 6.99 13.84 4.85
CA GLU A 55 8.31 13.91 5.49
C GLU A 55 8.25 14.55 6.87
N SER A 56 7.50 15.63 7.02
CA SER A 56 7.34 16.32 8.31
C SER A 56 6.69 15.44 9.37
N LEU A 57 5.86 14.49 8.98
CA LEU A 57 5.24 13.49 9.88
C LEU A 57 6.22 12.38 10.32
N ILE A 58 7.33 12.21 9.60
CA ILE A 58 8.26 11.08 9.77
C ILE A 58 9.62 11.56 10.34
N ASN A 59 10.13 12.73 9.94
CA ASN A 59 11.49 13.20 10.22
C ASN A 59 11.83 13.31 11.72
N ASN A 60 10.85 13.41 12.60
CA ASN A 60 11.06 13.47 14.06
C ASN A 60 11.02 12.10 14.73
N LEU A 61 10.84 11.03 13.95
CA LEU A 61 10.73 9.67 14.44
C LEU A 61 12.07 8.97 14.24
N ASN A 62 12.78 8.69 15.33
CA ASN A 62 14.01 7.88 15.28
C ASN A 62 13.63 6.39 15.13
N ILE A 63 13.10 6.03 13.95
CA ILE A 63 12.55 4.70 13.67
C ILE A 63 13.42 4.00 12.62
N SER A 64 13.74 2.73 12.89
CA SER A 64 14.32 1.80 11.93
C SER A 64 13.29 0.72 11.60
N SER A 65 13.13 0.45 10.33
CA SER A 65 12.21 -0.58 9.82
C SER A 65 12.87 -1.32 8.66
N ASN A 66 12.68 -2.61 8.60
CA ASN A 66 13.21 -3.46 7.51
C ASN A 66 12.22 -3.64 6.36
N THR A 67 10.95 -3.33 6.60
CA THR A 67 9.88 -3.52 5.63
C THR A 67 8.96 -2.30 5.61
N ALA A 68 8.77 -1.72 4.43
CA ALA A 68 7.83 -0.61 4.25
C ALA A 68 7.21 -0.65 2.85
N ILE A 69 6.00 -0.10 2.74
CA ILE A 69 5.32 0.21 1.48
C ILE A 69 4.88 1.67 1.46
N GLY A 70 4.93 2.31 0.31
CA GLY A 70 4.56 3.71 0.15
C GLY A 70 3.76 3.96 -1.12
N HIS A 71 3.04 5.08 -1.13
CA HIS A 71 2.15 5.44 -2.22
C HIS A 71 2.08 6.94 -2.46
N THR A 72 2.03 7.34 -3.72
CA THR A 72 1.57 8.66 -4.18
C THR A 72 0.26 8.49 -4.92
N ARG A 73 -0.80 9.11 -4.43
CA ARG A 73 -2.15 8.95 -4.97
C ARG A 73 -2.52 10.12 -5.86
N TRP A 74 -3.09 9.81 -7.02
CA TRP A 74 -3.91 10.72 -7.83
C TRP A 74 -5.35 10.24 -7.74
N ALA A 75 -6.23 11.06 -7.18
CA ALA A 75 -7.60 10.67 -6.86
C ALA A 75 -8.39 10.22 -8.10
N THR A 76 -8.95 9.02 -8.04
CA THR A 76 -9.91 8.46 -8.99
C THR A 76 -11.26 8.24 -8.33
N HIS A 77 -11.28 7.67 -7.12
CA HIS A 77 -12.45 7.48 -6.27
C HIS A 77 -12.26 8.22 -4.94
N GLY A 78 -13.22 9.05 -4.57
CA GLY A 78 -13.15 9.92 -3.40
C GLY A 78 -12.22 11.14 -3.60
N LYS A 79 -12.61 12.28 -3.04
CA LYS A 79 -11.84 13.53 -3.08
C LYS A 79 -10.50 13.40 -2.36
N PRO A 80 -9.48 14.22 -2.68
CA PRO A 80 -8.24 14.27 -1.92
C PRO A 80 -8.48 14.65 -0.45
N SER A 81 -8.20 13.72 0.47
CA SER A 81 -8.26 13.88 1.91
C SER A 81 -7.30 12.91 2.59
N ASP A 82 -7.04 13.07 3.89
CA ASP A 82 -6.18 12.18 4.65
C ASP A 82 -6.80 10.78 4.77
N GLU A 83 -8.13 10.68 4.86
CA GLU A 83 -8.85 9.41 4.95
C GLU A 83 -8.78 8.62 3.64
N ASN A 84 -8.79 9.32 2.50
CA ASN A 84 -8.73 8.72 1.17
C ASN A 84 -7.30 8.50 0.67
N ALA A 85 -6.29 9.04 1.39
CA ALA A 85 -4.88 8.79 1.07
C ALA A 85 -4.49 7.33 1.38
N HIS A 86 -3.61 6.76 0.58
CA HIS A 86 -3.00 5.45 0.85
C HIS A 86 -1.79 5.59 1.79
N PRO A 87 -1.44 4.53 2.53
CA PRO A 87 -2.02 3.18 2.60
C PRO A 87 -3.36 3.11 3.33
N HIS A 88 -4.20 2.11 2.97
CA HIS A 88 -5.39 1.73 3.72
C HIS A 88 -5.09 0.58 4.67
N ARG A 89 -5.82 0.54 5.80
CA ARG A 89 -5.67 -0.47 6.85
C ARG A 89 -6.99 -1.14 7.19
N SER A 90 -6.93 -2.44 7.45
CA SER A 90 -8.01 -3.25 8.04
C SER A 90 -7.37 -4.23 9.03
N ASP A 91 -7.54 -4.00 10.32
CA ASP A 91 -6.80 -4.69 11.39
C ASP A 91 -5.28 -4.67 11.13
N GLY A 92 -4.65 -5.85 11.08
CA GLY A 92 -3.23 -6.01 10.79
C GLY A 92 -2.85 -5.99 9.29
N ILE A 93 -3.82 -5.86 8.38
CA ILE A 93 -3.57 -5.79 6.93
C ILE A 93 -3.44 -4.34 6.50
N VAL A 94 -2.39 -4.03 5.74
CA VAL A 94 -2.16 -2.70 5.16
C VAL A 94 -1.82 -2.82 3.69
N ILE A 95 -2.45 -2.00 2.84
CA ILE A 95 -2.37 -2.08 1.38
C ILE A 95 -2.14 -0.72 0.72
N VAL A 96 -1.37 -0.73 -0.37
CA VAL A 96 -1.28 0.35 -1.37
C VAL A 96 -1.73 -0.19 -2.73
N HIS A 97 -2.43 0.62 -3.53
CA HIS A 97 -3.07 0.15 -4.74
C HIS A 97 -3.05 1.21 -5.84
N ASN A 98 -2.73 0.80 -7.05
CA ASN A 98 -2.90 1.54 -8.30
C ASN A 98 -3.93 0.83 -9.17
N GLY A 99 -4.84 1.55 -9.78
CA GLY A 99 -5.86 1.00 -10.68
C GLY A 99 -7.27 1.23 -10.19
N ILE A 100 -8.18 0.38 -10.62
CA ILE A 100 -9.61 0.48 -10.29
C ILE A 100 -10.17 -0.92 -10.03
N ILE A 101 -10.87 -1.08 -8.91
CA ILE A 101 -11.67 -2.26 -8.58
C ILE A 101 -13.10 -2.00 -9.07
N GLU A 102 -13.43 -2.49 -10.27
CA GLU A 102 -14.69 -2.18 -10.94
C GLU A 102 -15.94 -2.62 -10.17
N ASN A 103 -15.86 -3.74 -9.48
CA ASN A 103 -16.96 -4.28 -8.68
C ASN A 103 -16.91 -3.89 -7.19
N TYR A 104 -16.21 -2.79 -6.85
CA TYR A 104 -16.02 -2.37 -5.45
C TYR A 104 -17.34 -2.10 -4.71
N VAL A 105 -18.37 -1.58 -5.37
CA VAL A 105 -19.68 -1.31 -4.77
C VAL A 105 -20.34 -2.61 -4.30
N GLU A 106 -20.32 -3.64 -5.14
CA GLU A 106 -20.86 -4.97 -4.83
C GLU A 106 -20.14 -5.60 -3.64
N LEU A 107 -18.79 -5.58 -3.68
CA LEU A 107 -17.95 -6.10 -2.62
C LEU A 107 -18.15 -5.33 -1.31
N LYS A 108 -18.24 -4.00 -1.36
CA LYS A 108 -18.50 -3.14 -0.21
C LYS A 108 -19.81 -3.50 0.49
N HIS A 109 -20.90 -3.66 -0.28
CA HIS A 109 -22.19 -4.06 0.28
C HIS A 109 -22.14 -5.45 0.93
N GLY A 110 -21.40 -6.40 0.33
CA GLY A 110 -21.17 -7.71 0.92
C GLY A 110 -20.45 -7.63 2.26
N LEU A 111 -19.33 -6.91 2.30
CA LEU A 111 -18.52 -6.74 3.50
C LEU A 111 -19.27 -5.97 4.61
N GLN A 112 -20.08 -4.96 4.26
CA GLN A 112 -20.92 -4.26 5.23
C GLN A 112 -21.93 -5.19 5.93
N LYS A 113 -22.54 -6.12 5.19
CA LYS A 113 -23.44 -7.13 5.77
C LYS A 113 -22.69 -8.10 6.69
N GLU A 114 -21.38 -8.28 6.50
CA GLU A 114 -20.51 -9.09 7.36
C GLU A 114 -19.94 -8.27 8.55
N GLY A 115 -20.33 -6.99 8.71
CA GLY A 115 -19.95 -6.15 9.83
C GLY A 115 -18.71 -5.26 9.62
N PHE A 116 -18.14 -5.21 8.40
CA PHE A 116 -17.04 -4.30 8.11
C PHE A 116 -17.52 -2.86 8.01
N SER A 117 -16.80 -1.95 8.69
CA SER A 117 -17.04 -0.50 8.65
C SER A 117 -16.03 0.17 7.73
N PHE A 118 -16.48 1.18 6.99
CA PHE A 118 -15.66 1.91 6.01
C PHE A 118 -15.47 3.35 6.45
N THR A 119 -14.26 3.84 6.35
CA THR A 119 -13.83 5.19 6.73
C THR A 119 -13.49 6.06 5.52
N SER A 120 -13.24 5.44 4.37
CA SER A 120 -12.90 6.14 3.13
C SER A 120 -13.93 5.89 2.02
N GLU A 121 -13.78 6.68 0.95
CA GLU A 121 -14.56 6.55 -0.27
C GLU A 121 -13.86 5.71 -1.35
N THR A 122 -12.70 5.09 -1.01
CA THR A 122 -11.84 4.43 -1.98
C THR A 122 -12.23 2.97 -2.19
N ASP A 123 -12.05 2.50 -3.40
CA ASP A 123 -12.13 1.08 -3.76
C ASP A 123 -11.02 0.25 -3.10
N THR A 124 -9.90 0.89 -2.76
CA THR A 124 -8.77 0.26 -2.07
C THR A 124 -9.10 -0.19 -0.66
N GLU A 125 -9.90 0.56 0.10
CA GLU A 125 -10.34 0.13 1.43
C GLU A 125 -11.19 -1.15 1.34
N VAL A 126 -12.01 -1.26 0.28
CA VAL A 126 -12.80 -2.47 0.02
C VAL A 126 -11.89 -3.68 -0.20
N LEU A 127 -10.84 -3.52 -1.02
CA LEU A 127 -9.85 -4.57 -1.24
C LEU A 127 -9.10 -4.93 0.06
N CYS A 128 -8.77 -3.94 0.89
CA CYS A 128 -8.13 -4.16 2.19
C CYS A 128 -8.99 -5.02 3.12
N HIS A 129 -10.26 -4.70 3.27
CA HIS A 129 -11.21 -5.47 4.06
C HIS A 129 -11.43 -6.88 3.51
N LEU A 130 -11.50 -7.03 2.18
CA LEU A 130 -11.65 -8.34 1.55
C LEU A 130 -10.45 -9.25 1.85
N ILE A 131 -9.23 -8.72 1.75
CA ILE A 131 -8.03 -9.48 2.11
C ILE A 131 -8.02 -9.81 3.60
N ASN A 132 -8.37 -8.85 4.49
CA ASN A 132 -8.45 -9.10 5.92
C ASN A 132 -9.43 -10.23 6.28
N LYS A 133 -10.60 -10.25 5.65
CA LYS A 133 -11.59 -11.33 5.80
C LYS A 133 -10.96 -12.72 5.57
N PHE A 134 -10.16 -12.87 4.53
CA PHE A 134 -9.48 -14.14 4.24
C PHE A 134 -8.25 -14.38 5.10
N ALA A 135 -7.50 -13.33 5.48
CA ALA A 135 -6.35 -13.42 6.36
C ALA A 135 -6.69 -13.88 7.79
N ALA A 136 -7.96 -13.81 8.18
CA ALA A 136 -8.44 -14.42 9.42
C ALA A 136 -8.33 -15.96 9.40
N LYS A 137 -8.26 -16.59 8.22
CA LYS A 137 -8.26 -18.06 8.05
C LYS A 137 -7.01 -18.60 7.35
N TYR A 138 -6.32 -17.77 6.58
CA TYR A 138 -5.22 -18.17 5.70
C TYR A 138 -3.99 -17.28 5.93
N PRO A 139 -2.76 -17.78 5.66
CA PRO A 139 -1.58 -16.94 5.48
C PRO A 139 -1.82 -15.86 4.43
N LEU A 140 -1.08 -14.73 4.52
CA LEU A 140 -1.31 -13.56 3.67
C LEU A 140 -1.35 -13.89 2.17
N GLU A 141 -0.42 -14.71 1.68
CA GLU A 141 -0.37 -15.10 0.26
C GLU A 141 -1.66 -15.79 -0.20
N ASP A 142 -2.16 -16.76 0.56
CA ASP A 142 -3.38 -17.50 0.21
C ASP A 142 -4.64 -16.64 0.40
N ALA A 143 -4.65 -15.75 1.40
CA ALA A 143 -5.70 -14.76 1.58
C ALA A 143 -5.81 -13.84 0.35
N VAL A 144 -4.67 -13.32 -0.13
CA VAL A 144 -4.60 -12.51 -1.35
C VAL A 144 -5.04 -13.31 -2.57
N ARG A 145 -4.52 -14.53 -2.75
CA ARG A 145 -4.93 -15.43 -3.87
C ARG A 145 -6.43 -15.71 -3.88
N THR A 146 -7.04 -15.78 -2.71
CA THR A 146 -8.48 -15.99 -2.58
C THR A 146 -9.24 -14.70 -2.89
N ALA A 147 -8.81 -13.58 -2.33
CA ALA A 147 -9.45 -12.28 -2.54
C ALA A 147 -9.49 -11.87 -4.02
N ILE A 148 -8.39 -12.04 -4.75
CA ILE A 148 -8.31 -11.62 -6.17
C ILE A 148 -9.24 -12.40 -7.11
N LYS A 149 -9.75 -13.57 -6.69
CA LYS A 149 -10.76 -14.30 -7.46
C LYS A 149 -12.12 -13.61 -7.47
N GLU A 150 -12.40 -12.79 -6.46
CA GLU A 150 -13.64 -12.02 -6.35
C GLU A 150 -13.52 -10.64 -6.98
N VAL A 151 -12.31 -10.18 -7.32
CA VAL A 151 -12.02 -8.82 -7.79
C VAL A 151 -12.05 -8.73 -9.32
N ARG A 152 -12.76 -7.73 -9.84
CA ARG A 152 -12.77 -7.35 -11.26
C ARG A 152 -12.11 -5.99 -11.44
N GLY A 153 -11.38 -5.81 -12.56
CA GLY A 153 -10.72 -4.55 -12.92
C GLY A 153 -9.24 -4.72 -13.27
N ALA A 154 -8.58 -3.59 -13.50
CA ALA A 154 -7.15 -3.46 -13.78
C ALA A 154 -6.47 -2.85 -12.55
N TYR A 155 -5.49 -3.55 -11.96
CA TYR A 155 -4.89 -3.15 -10.70
C TYR A 155 -3.45 -3.63 -10.53
N ALA A 156 -2.72 -2.92 -9.68
CA ALA A 156 -1.51 -3.39 -9.05
C ALA A 156 -1.53 -2.96 -7.58
N PHE A 157 -1.16 -3.85 -6.66
CA PHE A 157 -1.11 -3.53 -5.25
C PHE A 157 0.02 -4.27 -4.52
N ALA A 158 0.41 -3.70 -3.39
CA ALA A 158 1.29 -4.33 -2.41
C ALA A 158 0.59 -4.34 -1.06
N VAL A 159 0.70 -5.46 -0.35
CA VAL A 159 0.07 -5.68 0.95
C VAL A 159 1.07 -6.27 1.94
N ILE A 160 0.99 -5.82 3.18
CA ILE A 160 1.75 -6.31 4.34
C ILE A 160 0.79 -6.69 5.46
N ASN A 161 1.21 -7.62 6.31
CA ASN A 161 0.44 -8.13 7.43
C ASN A 161 1.27 -8.09 8.72
N GLU A 162 0.73 -7.55 9.80
CA GLU A 162 1.41 -7.50 11.11
C GLU A 162 1.88 -8.88 11.60
N LYS A 163 1.17 -9.94 11.25
CA LYS A 163 1.52 -11.31 11.63
C LYS A 163 2.66 -11.91 10.79
N GLU A 164 3.03 -11.27 9.69
CA GLU A 164 4.05 -11.75 8.73
C GLU A 164 5.00 -10.60 8.34
N PRO A 165 5.83 -10.10 9.31
CA PRO A 165 6.63 -8.87 9.13
C PRO A 165 7.70 -8.97 8.03
N ASP A 166 8.13 -10.18 7.69
CA ASP A 166 9.19 -10.44 6.70
C ASP A 166 8.62 -10.73 5.30
N ARG A 167 7.41 -10.21 5.01
CA ARG A 167 6.74 -10.47 3.74
C ARG A 167 6.01 -9.25 3.19
N ILE A 168 6.22 -9.01 1.90
CA ILE A 168 5.35 -8.16 1.08
C ILE A 168 4.71 -9.07 0.03
N VAL A 169 3.40 -9.12 -0.05
CA VAL A 169 2.69 -9.79 -1.14
C VAL A 169 2.27 -8.75 -2.15
N ALA A 170 2.61 -8.97 -3.42
CA ALA A 170 2.30 -8.06 -4.50
C ALA A 170 1.53 -8.76 -5.62
N VAL A 171 0.58 -8.04 -6.20
CA VAL A 171 -0.23 -8.53 -7.31
C VAL A 171 -0.25 -7.48 -8.42
N ARG A 172 -0.20 -7.98 -9.64
CA ARG A 172 -0.32 -7.16 -10.85
C ARG A 172 -1.32 -7.79 -11.81
N LYS A 173 -2.28 -6.98 -12.26
CA LYS A 173 -3.17 -7.27 -13.39
C LYS A 173 -3.32 -6.00 -14.21
N GLU A 174 -2.67 -5.94 -15.37
CA GLU A 174 -2.66 -4.83 -16.35
C GLU A 174 -1.93 -3.55 -15.89
N SER A 175 -2.07 -3.11 -14.64
CA SER A 175 -1.33 -1.96 -14.11
C SER A 175 0.15 -2.30 -13.88
N PRO A 176 1.09 -1.36 -14.13
CA PRO A 176 2.53 -1.65 -14.03
C PRO A 176 2.98 -1.89 -12.58
N LEU A 177 3.80 -2.93 -12.42
CA LEU A 177 4.50 -3.24 -11.17
C LEU A 177 5.74 -4.06 -11.50
N VAL A 178 6.88 -3.68 -10.97
CA VAL A 178 8.20 -4.29 -11.20
C VAL A 178 8.89 -4.63 -9.89
N ILE A 179 9.72 -5.66 -9.91
CA ILE A 179 10.52 -6.09 -8.77
C ILE A 179 11.98 -5.80 -9.08
N GLY A 180 12.68 -5.16 -8.14
CA GLY A 180 14.13 -4.99 -8.13
C GLY A 180 14.76 -6.01 -7.19
N LEU A 181 15.86 -6.63 -7.62
CA LEU A 181 16.62 -7.60 -6.84
C LEU A 181 17.95 -6.98 -6.42
N GLY A 182 18.19 -6.88 -5.11
CA GLY A 182 19.45 -6.47 -4.51
C GLY A 182 20.11 -7.62 -3.71
N GLU A 183 21.24 -7.35 -3.06
CA GLU A 183 21.95 -8.32 -2.24
C GLU A 183 21.31 -8.48 -0.85
N GLY A 184 20.38 -9.45 -0.74
CA GLY A 184 19.62 -9.71 0.48
C GLY A 184 18.54 -8.66 0.75
N GLU A 185 18.08 -8.01 -0.31
CA GLU A 185 16.99 -7.02 -0.27
C GLU A 185 16.19 -7.06 -1.57
N TYR A 186 14.93 -6.63 -1.49
CA TYR A 186 14.01 -6.59 -2.61
C TYR A 186 13.27 -5.26 -2.64
N PHE A 187 13.07 -4.79 -3.85
CA PHE A 187 12.30 -3.59 -4.15
C PHE A 187 11.06 -3.95 -4.95
N LEU A 188 10.02 -3.20 -4.76
CA LEU A 188 8.80 -3.27 -5.54
C LEU A 188 8.40 -1.86 -5.95
N ALA A 189 8.10 -1.60 -7.21
CA ALA A 189 7.62 -0.29 -7.61
C ALA A 189 6.73 -0.32 -8.84
N SER A 190 5.92 0.71 -9.00
CA SER A 190 5.13 0.93 -10.21
C SER A 190 5.98 1.43 -11.38
N ASP A 191 7.22 1.86 -11.13
CA ASP A 191 8.19 2.25 -12.15
C ASP A 191 9.63 2.12 -11.65
N VAL A 192 10.55 1.76 -12.55
CA VAL A 192 11.97 1.50 -12.26
C VAL A 192 12.71 2.67 -11.60
N PRO A 193 12.50 3.95 -12.01
CA PRO A 193 13.17 5.09 -11.38
C PRO A 193 13.02 5.17 -9.86
N ALA A 194 11.98 4.57 -9.28
CA ALA A 194 11.71 4.60 -7.85
C ALA A 194 12.83 3.97 -7.00
N PHE A 195 13.57 2.99 -7.53
CA PHE A 195 14.63 2.28 -6.79
C PHE A 195 15.97 2.19 -7.54
N LEU A 196 16.10 2.79 -8.72
CA LEU A 196 17.29 2.63 -9.58
C LEU A 196 18.60 3.11 -8.93
N SER A 197 18.52 3.97 -7.92
CA SER A 197 19.69 4.49 -7.17
C SER A 197 20.08 3.64 -5.96
N HIS A 198 19.35 2.62 -5.68
CA HIS A 198 19.57 1.74 -4.52
C HIS A 198 20.12 0.39 -4.96
#